data_8d19cd7144e0966f9532fbd571236d92
#
_entry.id   8d19cd7144e0966f9532fbd571236d92
#
_cell.length_a   1.000
_cell.length_b   1.000
_cell.length_c   1.000
_cell.angle_alpha   90.00
_cell.angle_beta   90.00
_cell.angle_gamma   90.00
#
_symmetry.space_group_name_H-M   'P 1'
#
loop_
_entity.id
_entity.type
_entity.pdbx_description
1 polymer ?
#
loop_
_entity_poly.entity_id
_entity_poly.type
_entity_poly.pdbx_seq_one_letter_code
_entity_poly.pdbx_strand_id
1 'polypeptide(L)'
;QASIVSSVAKIVASGADYKKVYLTLQEFFEKLRNEPARWGKPFQALLGALEAQLGLNAAAIGGKDSMSGTFLDKDVPPTLISFAIAPVKAEEVISNEFKAAGHPVYMFGSCAVNDYEALKAAWETYHALCQAGKVASAWAVDGGGIAEGVMKMSFGNGVGFRSNPDAGLQYGAAYGQIIAELTEEIEGAELIGWTTADGNITYGSETVSIAELYALNTAVLEKVYPTKTKETDKAIPAFSSAFDTHVAPAVKVAKPKVLIPVFPGTNCEYDSARAVMAAGGEADIVVIRNLTAEDVSRSVETVASKIAESQMIFIPGGFSGGDEPDG
;
A
#
# COMPACT_ATOMS: atom_id res chain seq x y z
N GLN A 1 1.86 10.42 11.65
CA GLN A 1 0.59 11.06 11.29
C GLN A 1 0.45 11.18 9.77
N ALA A 2 1.33 11.91 9.08
CA ALA A 2 1.25 12.19 7.64
C ALA A 2 1.14 10.92 6.77
N SER A 3 1.85 9.84 7.12
CA SER A 3 1.79 8.56 6.42
C SER A 3 0.36 7.97 6.41
N ILE A 4 -0.34 8.04 7.54
CA ILE A 4 -1.72 7.55 7.65
C ILE A 4 -2.68 8.48 6.91
N VAL A 5 -2.59 9.79 7.14
CA VAL A 5 -3.44 10.77 6.45
C VAL A 5 -3.29 10.67 4.94
N SER A 6 -2.03 10.54 4.43
CA SER A 6 -1.77 10.37 3.00
C SER A 6 -2.40 9.09 2.44
N SER A 7 -2.26 7.95 3.13
CA SER A 7 -2.85 6.69 2.64
C SER A 7 -4.38 6.72 2.62
N VAL A 8 -5.00 7.34 3.64
CA VAL A 8 -6.46 7.52 3.66
C VAL A 8 -6.91 8.48 2.57
N ALA A 9 -6.23 9.62 2.38
CA ALA A 9 -6.55 10.56 1.31
C ALA A 9 -6.47 9.91 -0.08
N LYS A 10 -5.49 9.05 -0.33
CA LYS A 10 -5.33 8.33 -1.60
C LYS A 10 -6.51 7.39 -1.89
N ILE A 11 -6.98 6.66 -0.89
CA ILE A 11 -8.14 5.78 -1.10
C ILE A 11 -9.44 6.58 -1.22
N VAL A 12 -9.56 7.71 -0.52
CA VAL A 12 -10.70 8.63 -0.66
C VAL A 12 -10.70 9.27 -2.05
N ALA A 13 -9.55 9.74 -2.53
CA ALA A 13 -9.41 10.28 -3.90
C ALA A 13 -9.85 9.27 -4.97
N SER A 14 -9.66 7.98 -4.71
CA SER A 14 -10.15 6.90 -5.59
C SER A 14 -11.66 6.63 -5.48
N GLY A 15 -12.42 7.44 -4.72
CA GLY A 15 -13.89 7.32 -4.58
C GLY A 15 -14.38 6.58 -3.33
N ALA A 16 -13.48 6.07 -2.49
CA ALA A 16 -13.88 5.34 -1.29
C ALA A 16 -14.41 6.25 -0.17
N ASP A 17 -15.33 5.71 0.63
CA ASP A 17 -15.80 6.34 1.86
C ASP A 17 -14.75 6.15 2.98
N TYR A 18 -14.17 7.24 3.50
CA TYR A 18 -13.17 7.16 4.57
C TYR A 18 -13.67 6.45 5.83
N LYS A 19 -14.98 6.44 6.08
CA LYS A 19 -15.61 5.76 7.23
C LYS A 19 -15.52 4.23 7.15
N LYS A 20 -15.16 3.68 5.98
CA LYS A 20 -15.02 2.25 5.72
C LYS A 20 -13.55 1.83 5.57
N VAL A 21 -12.63 2.72 5.91
CA VAL A 21 -11.20 2.47 5.77
C VAL A 21 -10.68 1.65 6.94
N TYR A 22 -9.90 0.64 6.62
CA TYR A 22 -8.99 -0.05 7.53
C TYR A 22 -7.55 0.16 7.09
N LEU A 23 -6.62 0.03 8.04
CA LEU A 23 -5.21 0.25 7.79
C LEU A 23 -4.40 -1.02 8.03
N THR A 24 -3.29 -1.16 7.30
CA THR A 24 -2.18 -2.02 7.69
C THR A 24 -0.92 -1.18 7.74
N LEU A 25 -0.09 -1.41 8.75
CA LEU A 25 1.10 -0.60 8.98
C LEU A 25 2.35 -1.46 8.81
N GLN A 26 3.38 -0.87 8.21
CA GLN A 26 4.69 -1.49 8.15
C GLN A 26 5.73 -0.50 8.67
N GLU A 27 6.55 -0.96 9.60
CA GLU A 27 7.66 -0.19 10.14
C GLU A 27 8.99 -0.81 9.75
N PHE A 28 10.00 0.04 9.53
CA PHE A 28 11.36 -0.37 9.24
C PHE A 28 12.34 0.59 9.92
N PHE A 29 13.12 0.05 10.86
CA PHE A 29 14.07 0.79 11.68
C PHE A 29 15.41 0.09 11.73
N GLU A 30 16.44 0.82 12.17
CA GLU A 30 17.76 0.27 12.47
C GLU A 30 17.73 -0.74 13.62
N LYS A 31 18.79 -1.56 13.77
CA LYS A 31 18.96 -2.45 14.93
C LYS A 31 18.93 -1.64 16.22
N LEU A 32 18.03 -2.00 17.13
CA LEU A 32 17.72 -1.21 18.33
C LEU A 32 18.85 -1.28 19.38
N ARG A 33 19.55 -2.42 19.47
CA ARG A 33 20.62 -2.66 20.44
C ARG A 33 20.17 -2.32 21.87
N ASN A 34 21.09 -2.11 22.79
CA ASN A 34 20.80 -1.63 24.16
C ASN A 34 20.88 -0.10 24.24
N GLU A 35 20.30 0.60 23.27
CA GLU A 35 20.37 2.05 23.11
C GLU A 35 18.97 2.67 23.20
N PRO A 36 18.56 3.28 24.34
CA PRO A 36 17.21 3.80 24.52
C PRO A 36 16.76 4.78 23.43
N ALA A 37 17.69 5.58 22.89
CA ALA A 37 17.38 6.52 21.82
C ALA A 37 16.92 5.83 20.51
N ARG A 38 17.44 4.62 20.23
CA ARG A 38 17.01 3.81 19.07
C ARG A 38 15.60 3.25 19.29
N TRP A 39 15.29 2.79 20.50
CA TRP A 39 13.94 2.34 20.88
C TRP A 39 12.90 3.47 20.86
N GLY A 40 13.32 4.70 21.13
CA GLY A 40 12.47 5.87 21.09
C GLY A 40 11.90 6.17 19.69
N LYS A 41 12.60 5.81 18.60
CA LYS A 41 12.17 6.08 17.23
C LYS A 41 10.91 5.31 16.83
N PRO A 42 10.86 3.95 16.89
CA PRO A 42 9.63 3.21 16.62
C PRO A 42 8.50 3.59 17.58
N PHE A 43 8.81 3.86 18.85
CA PHE A 43 7.81 4.30 19.82
C PHE A 43 7.16 5.63 19.42
N GLN A 44 7.94 6.62 18.97
CA GLN A 44 7.41 7.88 18.44
C GLN A 44 6.57 7.68 17.18
N ALA A 45 6.99 6.79 16.27
CA ALA A 45 6.23 6.47 15.07
C ALA A 45 4.86 5.86 15.43
N LEU A 46 4.83 4.92 16.38
CA LEU A 46 3.59 4.31 16.88
C LEU A 46 2.66 5.32 17.58
N LEU A 47 3.19 6.25 18.37
CA LEU A 47 2.39 7.31 18.99
C LEU A 47 1.72 8.21 17.94
N GLY A 48 2.48 8.65 16.92
CA GLY A 48 1.93 9.43 15.82
C GLY A 48 0.91 8.65 14.99
N ALA A 49 1.12 7.35 14.81
CA ALA A 49 0.17 6.46 14.14
C ALA A 49 -1.11 6.28 14.96
N LEU A 50 -1.00 6.10 16.27
CA LEU A 50 -2.16 5.97 17.17
C LEU A 50 -3.01 7.25 17.15
N GLU A 51 -2.37 8.42 17.26
CA GLU A 51 -3.07 9.71 17.20
C GLU A 51 -3.88 9.85 15.91
N ALA A 52 -3.28 9.56 14.74
CA ALA A 52 -3.97 9.65 13.46
C ALA A 52 -5.11 8.63 13.34
N GLN A 53 -4.94 7.40 13.83
CA GLN A 53 -6.00 6.39 13.84
C GLN A 53 -7.20 6.83 14.70
N LEU A 54 -6.94 7.36 15.89
CA LEU A 54 -7.99 7.87 16.76
C LEU A 54 -8.68 9.10 16.15
N GLY A 55 -7.92 10.04 15.59
CA GLY A 55 -8.46 11.25 14.96
C GLY A 55 -9.33 10.96 13.73
N LEU A 56 -8.91 10.01 12.89
CA LEU A 56 -9.65 9.60 11.70
C LEU A 56 -10.68 8.49 11.95
N ASN A 57 -10.70 7.89 13.14
CA ASN A 57 -11.50 6.71 13.46
C ASN A 57 -11.26 5.54 12.48
N ALA A 58 -9.99 5.34 12.09
CA ALA A 58 -9.56 4.31 11.16
C ALA A 58 -8.65 3.30 11.87
N ALA A 59 -9.08 2.04 11.98
CA ALA A 59 -8.36 1.02 12.71
C ALA A 59 -7.28 0.34 11.86
N ALA A 60 -6.09 0.16 12.41
CA ALA A 60 -5.11 -0.78 11.88
C ALA A 60 -5.52 -2.21 12.25
N ILE A 61 -5.69 -3.06 11.23
CA ILE A 61 -6.12 -4.46 11.37
C ILE A 61 -4.97 -5.45 11.26
N GLY A 62 -3.79 -4.98 10.96
CA GLY A 62 -2.58 -5.80 10.83
C GLY A 62 -1.37 -4.94 10.49
N GLY A 63 -0.25 -5.61 10.35
CA GLY A 63 0.99 -4.95 9.99
C GLY A 63 2.21 -5.85 10.21
N LYS A 64 3.37 -5.25 9.99
CA LYS A 64 4.67 -5.89 10.14
C LYS A 64 5.68 -4.85 10.54
N ASP A 65 6.51 -5.17 11.51
CA ASP A 65 7.66 -4.36 11.88
C ASP A 65 8.98 -5.08 11.59
N SER A 66 10.05 -4.31 11.44
CA SER A 66 11.40 -4.83 11.32
C SER A 66 12.37 -3.83 11.94
N MET A 67 13.19 -4.34 12.86
CA MET A 67 14.25 -3.59 13.56
C MET A 67 15.64 -4.10 13.15
N SER A 68 15.78 -4.58 11.90
CA SER A 68 17.01 -5.16 11.35
C SER A 68 17.67 -4.29 10.28
N GLY A 69 17.23 -3.04 10.13
CA GLY A 69 17.68 -2.12 9.07
C GLY A 69 19.06 -1.50 9.31
N THR A 70 20.03 -2.28 9.79
CA THR A 70 21.42 -1.85 9.93
C THR A 70 22.32 -2.75 9.09
N PHE A 71 23.11 -2.18 8.19
CA PHE A 71 24.14 -2.89 7.42
C PHE A 71 25.48 -2.21 7.63
N LEU A 72 26.41 -2.91 8.30
CA LEU A 72 27.70 -2.38 8.73
C LEU A 72 27.52 -1.13 9.61
N ASP A 73 27.93 0.03 9.12
CA ASP A 73 27.85 1.35 9.78
C ASP A 73 26.66 2.19 9.28
N LYS A 74 25.83 1.64 8.39
CA LYS A 74 24.68 2.34 7.81
C LYS A 74 23.38 1.89 8.45
N ASP A 75 22.65 2.84 9.00
CA ASP A 75 21.31 2.66 9.51
C ASP A 75 20.28 3.14 8.47
N VAL A 76 19.19 2.40 8.31
CA VAL A 76 18.06 2.90 7.50
C VAL A 76 17.39 4.09 8.17
N PRO A 77 16.87 5.05 7.41
CA PRO A 77 16.02 6.08 7.98
C PRO A 77 14.79 5.48 8.65
N PRO A 78 14.36 6.01 9.81
CA PRO A 78 13.10 5.62 10.43
C PRO A 78 11.94 5.73 9.44
N THR A 79 11.24 4.63 9.21
CA THR A 79 10.19 4.55 8.18
C THR A 79 8.93 3.91 8.75
N LEU A 80 7.78 4.59 8.58
CA LEU A 80 6.45 4.03 8.79
C LEU A 80 5.65 4.16 7.50
N ILE A 81 5.19 3.05 6.98
CA ILE A 81 4.35 2.94 5.79
C ILE A 81 2.94 2.58 6.22
N SER A 82 1.96 3.29 5.68
CA SER A 82 0.54 3.00 5.88
C SER A 82 -0.11 2.57 4.57
N PHE A 83 -0.84 1.49 4.62
CA PHE A 83 -1.71 1.01 3.54
C PHE A 83 -3.16 1.17 3.98
N ALA A 84 -3.95 1.92 3.22
CA ALA A 84 -5.38 2.05 3.45
C ALA A 84 -6.14 1.09 2.54
N ILE A 85 -7.18 0.47 3.08
CA ILE A 85 -8.03 -0.49 2.38
C ILE A 85 -9.48 -0.11 2.64
N ALA A 86 -10.28 0.00 1.58
CA ALA A 86 -11.73 0.21 1.68
C ALA A 86 -12.46 -0.50 0.55
N PRO A 87 -13.67 -1.03 0.76
CA PRO A 87 -14.51 -1.54 -0.31
C PRO A 87 -15.11 -0.38 -1.11
N VAL A 88 -15.10 -0.53 -2.44
CA VAL A 88 -15.76 0.39 -3.38
C VAL A 88 -16.31 -0.44 -4.53
N LYS A 89 -17.42 0.00 -5.16
CA LYS A 89 -17.90 -0.64 -6.37
C LYS A 89 -17.00 -0.27 -7.55
N ALA A 90 -16.72 -1.23 -8.44
CA ALA A 90 -15.79 -1.03 -9.54
C ALA A 90 -16.16 0.16 -10.44
N GLU A 91 -17.46 0.37 -10.68
CA GLU A 91 -18.00 1.47 -11.47
C GLU A 91 -17.91 2.85 -10.80
N GLU A 92 -17.65 2.90 -9.49
CA GLU A 92 -17.52 4.12 -8.70
C GLU A 92 -16.04 4.53 -8.49
N VAL A 93 -15.09 3.74 -9.00
CA VAL A 93 -13.66 4.03 -8.86
C VAL A 93 -13.26 5.24 -9.69
N ILE A 94 -12.65 6.22 -9.04
CA ILE A 94 -12.10 7.43 -9.68
C ILE A 94 -10.60 7.19 -9.95
N SER A 95 -10.17 7.41 -11.18
CA SER A 95 -8.75 7.38 -11.55
C SER A 95 -8.13 8.78 -11.49
N ASN A 96 -6.82 8.84 -11.61
CA ASN A 96 -6.07 10.05 -11.26
C ASN A 96 -5.63 10.93 -12.45
N GLU A 97 -5.81 10.49 -13.69
CA GLU A 97 -5.47 11.31 -14.87
C GLU A 97 -6.61 12.24 -15.29
N PHE A 98 -6.32 13.47 -15.68
CA PHE A 98 -7.31 14.39 -16.27
C PHE A 98 -8.01 13.77 -17.48
N LYS A 99 -9.33 13.96 -17.57
CA LYS A 99 -10.18 13.28 -18.58
C LYS A 99 -10.46 14.14 -19.82
N ALA A 100 -10.79 15.41 -19.62
CA ALA A 100 -11.20 16.27 -20.73
C ALA A 100 -10.75 17.71 -20.51
N ALA A 101 -10.62 18.46 -21.59
CA ALA A 101 -10.35 19.90 -21.54
C ALA A 101 -11.62 20.70 -21.20
N GLY A 102 -11.43 21.79 -20.50
CA GLY A 102 -12.51 22.72 -20.13
C GLY A 102 -13.17 22.42 -18.79
N HIS A 103 -12.75 21.39 -18.11
CA HIS A 103 -13.25 21.06 -16.77
C HIS A 103 -12.62 21.92 -15.70
N PRO A 104 -13.40 22.38 -14.70
CA PRO A 104 -12.85 23.06 -13.52
C PRO A 104 -12.13 22.06 -12.59
N VAL A 105 -11.06 22.53 -11.97
CA VAL A 105 -10.25 21.74 -11.05
C VAL A 105 -10.27 22.41 -9.69
N TYR A 106 -10.67 21.66 -8.68
CA TYR A 106 -10.85 22.14 -7.32
C TYR A 106 -9.90 21.46 -6.34
N MET A 107 -9.62 22.11 -5.23
CA MET A 107 -8.91 21.56 -4.09
C MET A 107 -9.84 21.43 -2.89
N PHE A 108 -9.76 20.28 -2.22
CA PHE A 108 -10.48 19.94 -0.99
C PHE A 108 -9.48 19.71 0.13
N GLY A 109 -9.79 20.16 1.36
CA GLY A 109 -9.00 19.89 2.56
C GLY A 109 -7.81 20.81 2.78
N SER A 110 -7.96 22.11 2.55
CA SER A 110 -6.94 23.13 2.87
C SER A 110 -6.81 23.31 4.38
N CYS A 111 -6.13 22.38 5.06
CA CYS A 111 -5.98 22.36 6.51
C CYS A 111 -4.68 21.65 6.93
N ALA A 112 -4.34 21.75 8.21
CA ALA A 112 -3.18 21.05 8.76
C ALA A 112 -3.40 19.53 8.77
N VAL A 113 -2.33 18.77 8.62
CA VAL A 113 -2.35 17.28 8.58
C VAL A 113 -2.92 16.63 9.83
N ASN A 114 -2.93 17.32 10.96
CA ASN A 114 -3.49 16.87 12.23
C ASN A 114 -4.84 17.51 12.58
N ASP A 115 -5.41 18.29 11.69
CA ASP A 115 -6.80 18.77 11.82
C ASP A 115 -7.76 17.74 11.25
N TYR A 116 -7.93 16.66 11.99
CA TYR A 116 -8.70 15.49 11.54
C TYR A 116 -10.17 15.80 11.29
N GLU A 117 -10.76 16.75 12.02
CA GLU A 117 -12.15 17.13 11.81
C GLU A 117 -12.32 17.89 10.49
N ALA A 118 -11.45 18.83 10.19
CA ALA A 118 -11.47 19.53 8.91
C ALA A 118 -11.18 18.58 7.73
N LEU A 119 -10.25 17.65 7.88
CA LEU A 119 -9.97 16.62 6.86
C LEU A 119 -11.20 15.75 6.59
N LYS A 120 -11.85 15.23 7.65
CA LYS A 120 -13.07 14.42 7.51
C LYS A 120 -14.19 15.18 6.81
N ALA A 121 -14.42 16.43 7.19
CA ALA A 121 -15.44 17.27 6.55
C ALA A 121 -15.17 17.51 5.06
N ALA A 122 -13.91 17.78 4.69
CA ALA A 122 -13.50 17.92 3.30
C ALA A 122 -13.68 16.63 2.50
N TRP A 123 -13.29 15.49 3.07
CA TRP A 123 -13.45 14.18 2.44
C TRP A 123 -14.92 13.75 2.30
N GLU A 124 -15.78 14.10 3.25
CA GLU A 124 -17.23 13.91 3.12
C GLU A 124 -17.83 14.71 1.96
N THR A 125 -17.44 15.99 1.85
CA THR A 125 -17.86 16.85 0.74
C THR A 125 -17.40 16.28 -0.60
N TYR A 126 -16.14 15.88 -0.70
CA TYR A 126 -15.56 15.26 -1.90
C TYR A 126 -16.29 13.94 -2.25
N HIS A 127 -16.48 13.07 -1.28
CA HIS A 127 -17.15 11.77 -1.50
C HIS A 127 -18.61 11.95 -1.95
N ALA A 128 -19.32 12.94 -1.44
CA ALA A 128 -20.67 13.26 -1.91
C ALA A 128 -20.69 13.66 -3.41
N LEU A 129 -19.67 14.36 -3.89
CA LEU A 129 -19.51 14.67 -5.29
C LEU A 129 -19.20 13.43 -6.16
N CYS A 130 -18.40 12.48 -5.62
CA CYS A 130 -18.19 11.20 -6.28
C CYS A 130 -19.51 10.44 -6.43
N GLN A 131 -20.30 10.35 -5.37
CA GLN A 131 -21.61 9.67 -5.41
C GLN A 131 -22.60 10.36 -6.34
N ALA A 132 -22.48 11.67 -6.55
CA ALA A 132 -23.28 12.42 -7.50
C ALA A 132 -22.79 12.30 -8.97
N GLY A 133 -21.69 11.57 -9.22
CA GLY A 133 -21.08 11.43 -10.55
C GLY A 133 -20.44 12.71 -11.10
N LYS A 134 -20.07 13.65 -10.23
CA LYS A 134 -19.51 14.95 -10.62
C LYS A 134 -17.98 14.96 -10.69
N VAL A 135 -17.30 13.96 -10.15
CA VAL A 135 -15.84 13.84 -10.15
C VAL A 135 -15.40 13.04 -11.36
N ALA A 136 -14.62 13.65 -12.25
CA ALA A 136 -14.05 12.99 -13.42
C ALA A 136 -12.72 12.30 -13.10
N SER A 137 -11.84 12.97 -12.35
CA SER A 137 -10.56 12.44 -11.88
C SER A 137 -10.11 13.12 -10.59
N ALA A 138 -9.22 12.49 -9.82
CA ALA A 138 -8.71 13.09 -8.60
C ALA A 138 -7.31 12.60 -8.21
N TRP A 139 -6.60 13.41 -7.42
CA TRP A 139 -5.27 13.13 -6.92
C TRP A 139 -5.16 13.54 -5.45
N ALA A 140 -4.70 12.64 -4.59
CA ALA A 140 -4.34 13.00 -3.22
C ALA A 140 -2.98 13.71 -3.21
N VAL A 141 -2.94 14.91 -2.67
CA VAL A 141 -1.73 15.72 -2.61
C VAL A 141 -0.71 15.09 -1.65
N ASP A 142 0.55 15.06 -2.07
CA ASP A 142 1.66 14.47 -1.34
C ASP A 142 2.82 15.47 -1.18
N GLY A 143 4.05 14.98 -1.09
CA GLY A 143 5.26 15.74 -0.80
C GLY A 143 5.56 16.90 -1.76
N GLY A 144 5.23 16.79 -3.03
CA GLY A 144 5.44 17.81 -4.06
C GLY A 144 4.31 18.83 -4.21
N GLY A 145 3.28 18.75 -3.37
CA GLY A 145 2.18 19.71 -3.33
C GLY A 145 1.24 19.64 -4.54
N ILE A 146 0.47 20.72 -4.71
CA ILE A 146 -0.51 20.85 -5.80
C ILE A 146 0.17 20.81 -7.16
N ALA A 147 1.36 21.40 -7.29
CA ALA A 147 2.11 21.41 -8.55
C ALA A 147 2.46 20.01 -9.03
N GLU A 148 2.91 19.12 -8.11
CA GLU A 148 3.15 17.71 -8.42
C GLU A 148 1.86 17.00 -8.85
N GLY A 149 0.77 17.22 -8.12
CA GLY A 149 -0.52 16.60 -8.41
C GLY A 149 -1.02 16.96 -9.82
N VAL A 150 -1.09 18.24 -10.14
CA VAL A 150 -1.50 18.75 -11.45
C VAL A 150 -0.61 18.19 -12.57
N MET A 151 0.72 18.22 -12.38
CA MET A 151 1.66 17.67 -13.33
C MET A 151 1.39 16.18 -13.61
N LYS A 152 1.24 15.38 -12.58
CA LYS A 152 1.02 13.93 -12.71
C LYS A 152 -0.37 13.59 -13.27
N MET A 153 -1.39 14.34 -12.91
CA MET A 153 -2.72 14.20 -13.49
C MET A 153 -2.73 14.50 -15.01
N SER A 154 -1.85 15.40 -15.47
CA SER A 154 -1.71 15.74 -16.88
C SER A 154 -1.02 14.65 -17.71
N PHE A 155 -0.18 13.79 -17.13
CA PHE A 155 0.64 12.82 -17.87
C PHE A 155 -0.18 11.75 -18.61
N GLY A 156 -1.27 11.26 -17.98
CA GLY A 156 -1.98 10.09 -18.48
C GLY A 156 -2.60 10.28 -19.84
N ASN A 157 -3.34 11.38 -20.04
CA ASN A 157 -4.05 11.69 -21.28
C ASN A 157 -3.48 12.90 -22.03
N GLY A 158 -2.41 13.52 -21.54
CA GLY A 158 -1.83 14.72 -22.15
C GLY A 158 -2.75 15.95 -22.06
N VAL A 159 -3.72 15.92 -21.15
CA VAL A 159 -4.62 17.04 -20.91
C VAL A 159 -3.89 18.12 -20.11
N GLY A 160 -3.85 19.34 -20.64
CA GLY A 160 -3.20 20.47 -20.04
C GLY A 160 -3.94 21.06 -18.86
N PHE A 161 -3.32 22.05 -18.23
CA PHE A 161 -3.92 22.76 -17.11
C PHE A 161 -3.54 24.25 -17.14
N ARG A 162 -4.49 25.10 -16.79
CA ARG A 162 -4.26 26.54 -16.58
C ARG A 162 -4.73 26.92 -15.19
N SER A 163 -3.82 27.48 -14.39
CA SER A 163 -4.14 27.93 -13.03
C SER A 163 -5.14 29.06 -12.99
N ASN A 164 -6.00 29.08 -11.98
CA ASN A 164 -6.75 30.24 -11.59
C ASN A 164 -5.77 31.33 -11.11
N PRO A 165 -5.82 32.57 -11.64
CA PRO A 165 -4.92 33.65 -11.20
C PRO A 165 -5.00 33.97 -9.71
N ASP A 166 -6.14 33.72 -9.09
CA ASP A 166 -6.41 33.99 -7.69
C ASP A 166 -5.98 32.84 -6.76
N ALA A 167 -5.61 31.67 -7.31
CA ALA A 167 -5.14 30.51 -6.55
C ALA A 167 -3.62 30.35 -6.64
N GLY A 168 -2.98 30.06 -5.50
CA GLY A 168 -1.56 29.77 -5.46
C GLY A 168 -1.23 28.32 -5.75
N LEU A 169 -0.30 28.03 -6.71
CA LEU A 169 0.31 26.71 -6.80
C LEU A 169 1.27 26.50 -5.62
N GLN A 170 0.96 25.55 -4.78
CA GLN A 170 1.80 25.19 -3.65
C GLN A 170 2.74 24.05 -4.05
N TYR A 171 4.03 24.22 -3.79
CA TYR A 171 5.08 23.23 -4.04
C TYR A 171 5.42 22.41 -2.77
N GLY A 172 4.91 22.82 -1.63
CA GLY A 172 5.14 22.15 -0.36
C GLY A 172 4.18 20.99 -0.11
N ALA A 173 4.58 20.07 0.75
CA ALA A 173 3.74 18.94 1.15
C ALA A 173 2.40 19.42 1.73
N ALA A 174 1.31 18.78 1.30
CA ALA A 174 -0.04 19.09 1.71
C ALA A 174 -0.87 17.81 1.87
N TYR A 175 -0.41 16.96 2.79
CA TYR A 175 -1.02 15.66 3.05
C TYR A 175 -2.47 15.79 3.50
N GLY A 176 -3.33 14.96 2.93
CA GLY A 176 -4.76 14.94 3.22
C GLY A 176 -5.61 15.75 2.26
N GLN A 177 -5.01 16.68 1.50
CA GLN A 177 -5.70 17.44 0.47
C GLN A 177 -5.95 16.58 -0.78
N ILE A 178 -7.04 16.88 -1.51
CA ILE A 178 -7.41 16.21 -2.75
C ILE A 178 -7.62 17.25 -3.84
N ILE A 179 -6.94 17.09 -4.97
CA ILE A 179 -7.22 17.80 -6.22
C ILE A 179 -8.26 16.97 -6.98
N ALA A 180 -9.32 17.61 -7.47
CA ALA A 180 -10.34 16.94 -8.26
C ALA A 180 -10.71 17.74 -9.53
N GLU A 181 -10.74 17.05 -10.67
CA GLU A 181 -11.36 17.51 -11.89
C GLU A 181 -12.85 17.24 -11.79
N LEU A 182 -13.67 18.26 -11.93
CA LEU A 182 -15.12 18.13 -11.88
C LEU A 182 -15.76 18.37 -13.27
N THR A 183 -16.90 17.73 -13.50
CA THR A 183 -17.65 17.89 -14.76
C THR A 183 -18.45 19.19 -14.84
N GLU A 184 -18.57 19.91 -13.73
CA GLU A 184 -19.28 21.20 -13.60
C GLU A 184 -18.68 22.08 -12.51
N GLU A 185 -18.97 23.37 -12.54
CA GLU A 185 -18.59 24.29 -11.47
C GLU A 185 -19.42 24.08 -10.22
N ILE A 186 -18.79 24.26 -9.06
CA ILE A 186 -19.42 24.15 -7.74
C ILE A 186 -19.06 25.37 -6.88
N GLU A 187 -19.87 25.63 -5.86
CA GLU A 187 -19.57 26.57 -4.79
C GLU A 187 -18.99 25.84 -3.57
N GLY A 188 -18.27 26.58 -2.72
CA GLY A 188 -17.81 26.08 -1.41
C GLY A 188 -16.52 25.25 -1.44
N ALA A 189 -15.81 25.19 -2.57
CA ALA A 189 -14.47 24.61 -2.68
C ALA A 189 -13.52 25.58 -3.41
N GLU A 190 -12.22 25.40 -3.23
CA GLU A 190 -11.20 26.25 -3.83
C GLU A 190 -10.97 25.86 -5.29
N LEU A 191 -11.38 26.72 -6.24
CA LEU A 191 -11.11 26.57 -7.66
C LEU A 191 -9.64 26.89 -7.96
N ILE A 192 -8.82 25.88 -8.27
CA ILE A 192 -7.39 26.05 -8.55
C ILE A 192 -7.07 26.26 -10.03
N GLY A 193 -8.00 25.96 -10.95
CA GLY A 193 -7.79 26.19 -12.37
C GLY A 193 -8.75 25.39 -13.24
N TRP A 194 -8.38 25.24 -14.51
CA TRP A 194 -9.15 24.51 -15.53
C TRP A 194 -8.23 23.64 -16.37
N THR A 195 -8.72 22.53 -16.80
CA THR A 195 -8.05 21.68 -17.78
C THR A 195 -8.09 22.31 -19.18
N THR A 196 -7.05 22.05 -19.98
CA THR A 196 -6.91 22.61 -21.33
C THR A 196 -6.56 21.53 -22.36
N ALA A 197 -6.78 21.83 -23.65
CA ALA A 197 -6.47 20.92 -24.76
C ALA A 197 -5.08 21.15 -25.39
N ASP A 198 -4.30 22.10 -24.87
CA ASP A 198 -3.07 22.58 -25.53
C ASP A 198 -1.82 21.77 -25.18
N GLY A 199 -1.93 20.76 -24.29
CA GLY A 199 -0.80 19.91 -23.87
C GLY A 199 0.24 20.63 -23.01
N ASN A 200 -0.15 21.75 -22.37
CA ASN A 200 0.72 22.55 -21.53
C ASN A 200 0.16 22.71 -20.12
N ILE A 201 1.04 23.01 -19.18
CA ILE A 201 0.67 23.50 -17.86
C ILE A 201 1.06 24.98 -17.82
N THR A 202 0.07 25.83 -17.59
CA THR A 202 0.25 27.30 -17.50
C THR A 202 -0.05 27.76 -16.09
N TYR A 203 0.89 28.47 -15.48
CA TYR A 203 0.75 29.11 -14.18
C TYR A 203 1.15 30.58 -14.27
N GLY A 204 0.17 31.46 -14.13
CA GLY A 204 0.37 32.89 -14.39
C GLY A 204 0.88 33.14 -15.81
N SER A 205 2.11 33.68 -15.95
CA SER A 205 2.78 33.92 -17.24
C SER A 205 3.69 32.75 -17.70
N GLU A 206 3.94 31.78 -16.82
CA GLU A 206 4.84 30.68 -17.09
C GLU A 206 4.09 29.51 -17.73
N THR A 207 4.67 28.93 -18.77
CA THR A 207 4.10 27.78 -19.48
C THR A 207 5.18 26.74 -19.73
N VAL A 208 4.86 25.48 -19.47
CA VAL A 208 5.74 24.33 -19.73
C VAL A 208 4.94 23.22 -20.37
N SER A 209 5.55 22.50 -21.34
CA SER A 209 4.88 21.39 -21.99
C SER A 209 4.83 20.15 -21.09
N ILE A 210 3.73 19.40 -21.16
CA ILE A 210 3.59 18.11 -20.45
C ILE A 210 4.68 17.13 -20.90
N ALA A 211 5.04 17.13 -22.20
CA ALA A 211 6.08 16.26 -22.74
C ALA A 211 7.45 16.52 -22.10
N GLU A 212 7.81 17.79 -21.89
CA GLU A 212 9.05 18.17 -21.22
C GLU A 212 9.05 17.73 -19.74
N LEU A 213 7.97 18.01 -19.01
CA LEU A 213 7.82 17.59 -17.62
C LEU A 213 7.85 16.06 -17.47
N TYR A 214 7.21 15.33 -18.38
CA TYR A 214 7.24 13.88 -18.37
C TYR A 214 8.66 13.34 -18.61
N ALA A 215 9.39 13.91 -19.57
CA ALA A 215 10.77 13.53 -19.84
C ALA A 215 11.67 13.78 -18.63
N LEU A 216 11.54 14.94 -17.98
CA LEU A 216 12.29 15.28 -16.76
C LEU A 216 11.95 14.31 -15.62
N ASN A 217 10.67 14.03 -15.38
CA ASN A 217 10.23 13.13 -14.33
C ASN A 217 10.73 11.69 -14.51
N THR A 218 10.71 11.16 -15.72
CA THR A 218 11.16 9.79 -16.01
C THR A 218 12.68 9.66 -16.02
N ALA A 219 13.42 10.71 -16.36
CA ALA A 219 14.88 10.69 -16.45
C ALA A 219 15.58 10.53 -15.07
N VAL A 220 14.91 10.88 -13.97
CA VAL A 220 15.53 10.94 -12.64
C VAL A 220 16.15 9.60 -12.23
N LEU A 221 15.46 8.50 -12.44
CA LEU A 221 15.92 7.16 -12.06
C LEU A 221 16.34 6.30 -13.25
N GLU A 222 16.30 6.81 -14.48
CA GLU A 222 16.53 6.02 -15.70
C GLU A 222 17.86 5.30 -15.72
N LYS A 223 18.92 5.89 -15.10
CA LYS A 223 20.25 5.28 -15.01
C LYS A 223 20.32 4.08 -14.07
N VAL A 224 19.44 4.02 -13.06
CA VAL A 224 19.41 2.99 -12.01
C VAL A 224 18.31 1.98 -12.28
N TYR A 225 17.16 2.47 -12.72
CA TYR A 225 15.98 1.66 -13.04
C TYR A 225 15.47 2.05 -14.44
N PRO A 226 16.06 1.49 -15.50
CA PRO A 226 15.67 1.81 -16.87
C PRO A 226 14.19 1.44 -17.10
N THR A 227 13.42 2.34 -17.71
CA THR A 227 12.04 2.11 -18.07
C THR A 227 11.88 1.11 -19.22
N LYS A 228 12.95 0.92 -20.00
CA LYS A 228 13.01 -0.06 -21.09
C LYS A 228 14.13 -1.05 -20.85
N THR A 229 13.84 -2.32 -21.01
CA THR A 229 14.85 -3.37 -21.06
C THR A 229 15.59 -3.29 -22.42
N LYS A 230 16.84 -3.78 -22.45
CA LYS A 230 17.52 -3.97 -23.74
C LYS A 230 16.69 -4.92 -24.59
N GLU A 231 16.42 -4.51 -25.81
CA GLU A 231 15.79 -5.39 -26.79
C GLU A 231 16.64 -6.64 -26.98
N THR A 232 16.00 -7.77 -27.08
CA THR A 232 16.66 -9.03 -27.35
C THR A 232 15.96 -9.71 -28.51
N ASP A 233 16.75 -10.17 -29.49
CA ASP A 233 16.26 -10.96 -30.61
C ASP A 233 15.88 -12.40 -30.20
N LYS A 234 16.08 -12.76 -28.93
CA LYS A 234 15.71 -14.09 -28.43
C LYS A 234 14.21 -14.18 -28.32
N ALA A 235 13.61 -15.06 -29.09
CA ALA A 235 12.21 -15.44 -28.90
C ALA A 235 12.00 -15.98 -27.49
N ILE A 236 11.05 -15.41 -26.78
CA ILE A 236 10.64 -15.94 -25.49
C ILE A 236 9.83 -17.21 -25.78
N PRO A 237 10.28 -18.40 -25.34
CA PRO A 237 9.52 -19.62 -25.56
C PRO A 237 8.19 -19.52 -24.82
N ALA A 238 7.10 -19.81 -25.51
CA ALA A 238 5.81 -19.97 -24.86
C ALA A 238 5.82 -21.29 -24.10
N PHE A 239 5.81 -21.21 -22.78
CA PHE A 239 5.62 -22.38 -21.94
C PHE A 239 4.11 -22.62 -21.80
N SER A 240 3.65 -23.73 -22.34
CA SER A 240 2.30 -24.23 -22.10
C SER A 240 2.41 -25.58 -21.44
N SER A 241 1.61 -25.83 -20.42
CA SER A 241 1.47 -27.11 -19.76
C SER A 241 0.01 -27.53 -19.83
N ALA A 242 -0.24 -28.60 -20.57
CA ALA A 242 -1.54 -29.27 -20.56
C ALA A 242 -1.43 -30.47 -19.65
N PHE A 243 -2.12 -30.46 -18.54
CA PHE A 243 -2.27 -31.62 -17.67
C PHE A 243 -3.49 -32.41 -18.13
N ASP A 244 -3.28 -33.36 -19.04
CA ASP A 244 -4.35 -34.22 -19.54
C ASP A 244 -4.72 -35.33 -18.54
N THR A 245 -3.85 -35.60 -17.56
CA THR A 245 -4.08 -36.61 -16.55
C THR A 245 -3.65 -36.15 -15.16
N HIS A 246 -4.54 -36.30 -14.19
CA HIS A 246 -4.18 -36.20 -12.79
C HIS A 246 -3.65 -37.54 -12.32
N VAL A 247 -2.38 -37.59 -11.91
CA VAL A 247 -1.81 -38.80 -11.30
C VAL A 247 -2.49 -39.03 -9.96
N ALA A 248 -3.28 -40.08 -9.86
CA ALA A 248 -3.90 -40.45 -8.60
C ALA A 248 -2.83 -40.94 -7.60
N PRO A 249 -2.93 -40.58 -6.31
CA PRO A 249 -1.99 -41.04 -5.30
C PRO A 249 -2.03 -42.58 -5.21
N ALA A 250 -0.86 -43.17 -4.93
CA ALA A 250 -0.74 -44.64 -4.77
C ALA A 250 -1.55 -45.17 -3.57
N VAL A 251 -1.58 -44.34 -2.49
CA VAL A 251 -2.39 -44.61 -1.29
C VAL A 251 -3.60 -43.69 -1.32
N LYS A 252 -4.79 -44.29 -1.41
CA LYS A 252 -6.05 -43.54 -1.41
C LYS A 252 -6.65 -43.53 -0.01
N VAL A 253 -6.83 -42.36 0.55
CA VAL A 253 -7.53 -42.13 1.84
C VAL A 253 -8.71 -41.23 1.59
N ALA A 254 -9.82 -41.47 2.28
CA ALA A 254 -11.02 -40.64 2.12
C ALA A 254 -10.81 -39.21 2.60
N LYS A 255 -9.98 -39.01 3.61
CA LYS A 255 -9.66 -37.72 4.20
C LYS A 255 -8.17 -37.65 4.53
N PRO A 256 -7.35 -37.07 3.63
CA PRO A 256 -5.92 -36.99 3.83
C PRO A 256 -5.57 -36.18 5.08
N LYS A 257 -4.66 -36.69 5.91
CA LYS A 257 -4.12 -36.01 7.07
C LYS A 257 -2.88 -35.21 6.67
N VAL A 258 -2.83 -33.94 7.08
CA VAL A 258 -1.73 -33.01 6.81
C VAL A 258 -1.10 -32.62 8.14
N LEU A 259 0.15 -32.99 8.34
CA LEU A 259 0.94 -32.54 9.48
C LEU A 259 1.42 -31.12 9.25
N ILE A 260 1.14 -30.23 10.21
CA ILE A 260 1.56 -28.82 10.21
C ILE A 260 2.47 -28.59 11.42
N PRO A 261 3.81 -28.74 11.28
CA PRO A 261 4.72 -28.47 12.36
C PRO A 261 4.87 -26.94 12.56
N VAL A 262 4.79 -26.54 13.82
CA VAL A 262 4.90 -25.14 14.24
C VAL A 262 6.21 -24.93 14.99
N PHE A 263 7.15 -24.27 14.35
CA PHE A 263 8.43 -23.90 14.92
C PHE A 263 8.36 -22.54 15.62
N PRO A 264 9.30 -22.20 16.50
CA PRO A 264 9.40 -20.83 17.01
C PRO A 264 9.45 -19.80 15.87
N GLY A 265 8.55 -18.82 15.90
CA GLY A 265 8.39 -17.83 14.83
C GLY A 265 7.41 -18.19 13.70
N THR A 266 6.90 -19.42 13.63
CA THR A 266 5.79 -19.77 12.72
C THR A 266 4.53 -19.01 13.10
N ASN A 267 3.78 -18.46 12.12
CA ASN A 267 2.57 -17.69 12.37
C ASN A 267 1.43 -17.90 11.36
N CYS A 268 1.52 -18.88 10.50
CA CYS A 268 0.50 -19.16 9.48
C CYS A 268 -0.18 -20.52 9.65
N GLU A 269 -0.02 -21.19 10.79
CA GLU A 269 -0.50 -22.54 11.05
C GLU A 269 -2.03 -22.65 11.03
N TYR A 270 -2.73 -21.68 11.60
CA TYR A 270 -4.20 -21.71 11.62
C TYR A 270 -4.82 -21.43 10.25
N ASP A 271 -4.24 -20.53 9.46
CA ASP A 271 -4.69 -20.26 8.09
C ASP A 271 -4.42 -21.46 7.18
N SER A 272 -3.27 -22.11 7.34
CA SER A 272 -2.91 -23.34 6.66
C SER A 272 -3.89 -24.47 7.01
N ALA A 273 -4.21 -24.64 8.28
CA ALA A 273 -5.18 -25.62 8.74
C ALA A 273 -6.58 -25.37 8.15
N ARG A 274 -7.02 -24.11 8.10
CA ARG A 274 -8.31 -23.75 7.46
C ARG A 274 -8.32 -24.09 5.98
N ALA A 275 -7.24 -23.81 5.26
CA ALA A 275 -7.12 -24.15 3.85
C ALA A 275 -7.15 -25.65 3.62
N VAL A 276 -6.43 -26.45 4.43
CA VAL A 276 -6.47 -27.91 4.40
C VAL A 276 -7.89 -28.45 4.62
N MET A 277 -8.58 -27.95 5.64
CA MET A 277 -9.95 -28.38 5.93
C MET A 277 -10.94 -27.99 4.84
N ALA A 278 -10.79 -26.79 4.25
CA ALA A 278 -11.61 -26.35 3.12
C ALA A 278 -11.41 -27.22 1.87
N ALA A 279 -10.20 -27.74 1.67
CA ALA A 279 -9.90 -28.70 0.62
C ALA A 279 -10.34 -30.15 0.90
N GLY A 280 -10.96 -30.40 2.08
CA GLY A 280 -11.46 -31.72 2.48
C GLY A 280 -10.45 -32.60 3.21
N GLY A 281 -9.30 -32.05 3.62
CA GLY A 281 -8.29 -32.75 4.42
C GLY A 281 -8.55 -32.68 5.92
N GLU A 282 -7.67 -33.29 6.69
CA GLU A 282 -7.57 -33.19 8.16
C GLU A 282 -6.24 -32.53 8.53
N ALA A 283 -6.30 -31.40 9.24
CA ALA A 283 -5.11 -30.68 9.69
C ALA A 283 -4.69 -31.13 11.10
N ASP A 284 -3.42 -31.45 11.27
CA ASP A 284 -2.80 -31.83 12.55
C ASP A 284 -1.67 -30.86 12.88
N ILE A 285 -1.97 -29.86 13.73
CA ILE A 285 -1.00 -28.83 14.14
C ILE A 285 -0.17 -29.37 15.30
N VAL A 286 1.16 -29.41 15.15
CA VAL A 286 2.09 -29.88 16.18
C VAL A 286 3.10 -28.82 16.53
N VAL A 287 3.05 -28.30 17.77
CA VAL A 287 3.98 -27.29 18.25
C VAL A 287 5.31 -27.93 18.65
N ILE A 288 6.39 -27.44 18.05
CA ILE A 288 7.76 -27.81 18.39
C ILE A 288 8.20 -27.05 19.62
N ARG A 289 8.47 -27.74 20.71
CA ARG A 289 8.97 -27.15 21.95
C ARG A 289 10.48 -27.24 21.97
N ASN A 290 11.15 -26.15 22.30
CA ASN A 290 12.60 -26.04 22.28
C ASN A 290 13.20 -25.39 23.53
N LEU A 291 12.44 -25.30 24.63
CA LEU A 291 12.92 -24.64 25.87
C LEU A 291 13.99 -25.48 26.60
N THR A 292 13.92 -26.78 26.50
CA THR A 292 14.89 -27.71 27.11
C THR A 292 15.30 -28.77 26.09
N ALA A 293 16.45 -29.43 26.31
CA ALA A 293 16.89 -30.55 25.48
C ALA A 293 15.89 -31.73 25.51
N GLU A 294 15.20 -31.95 26.63
CA GLU A 294 14.15 -32.95 26.74
C GLU A 294 12.92 -32.57 25.91
N ASP A 295 12.52 -31.29 25.87
CA ASP A 295 11.43 -30.81 25.03
C ASP A 295 11.74 -31.03 23.54
N VAL A 296 12.98 -30.75 23.11
CA VAL A 296 13.43 -31.00 21.74
C VAL A 296 13.33 -32.48 21.40
N SER A 297 13.87 -33.37 22.23
CA SER A 297 13.80 -34.83 22.01
C SER A 297 12.35 -35.30 21.89
N ARG A 298 11.49 -34.86 22.80
CA ARG A 298 10.07 -35.21 22.81
C ARG A 298 9.33 -34.66 21.59
N SER A 299 9.67 -33.47 21.13
CA SER A 299 9.12 -32.88 19.89
C SER A 299 9.53 -33.69 18.67
N VAL A 300 10.78 -34.10 18.58
CA VAL A 300 11.29 -34.97 17.49
C VAL A 300 10.54 -36.30 17.44
N GLU A 301 10.37 -36.98 18.59
CA GLU A 301 9.63 -38.23 18.67
C GLU A 301 8.16 -38.06 18.25
N THR A 302 7.51 -36.97 18.71
CA THR A 302 6.13 -36.65 18.36
C THR A 302 6.00 -36.42 16.85
N VAL A 303 6.86 -35.60 16.26
CA VAL A 303 6.84 -35.31 14.81
C VAL A 303 7.09 -36.59 14.01
N ALA A 304 8.05 -37.41 14.40
CA ALA A 304 8.34 -38.70 13.73
C ALA A 304 7.12 -39.63 13.71
N SER A 305 6.41 -39.75 14.85
CA SER A 305 5.16 -40.51 14.92
C SER A 305 4.07 -39.91 14.00
N LYS A 306 3.91 -38.59 14.02
CA LYS A 306 2.91 -37.92 13.19
C LYS A 306 3.19 -37.98 11.70
N ILE A 307 4.46 -37.96 11.29
CA ILE A 307 4.86 -38.21 9.89
C ILE A 307 4.36 -39.57 9.39
N ALA A 308 4.52 -40.59 10.21
CA ALA A 308 4.09 -41.96 9.85
C ALA A 308 2.56 -42.08 9.65
N GLU A 309 1.77 -41.23 10.30
CA GLU A 309 0.32 -41.22 10.23
C GLU A 309 -0.23 -40.27 9.14
N SER A 310 0.59 -39.41 8.54
CA SER A 310 0.17 -38.34 7.63
C SER A 310 0.46 -38.67 6.18
N GLN A 311 -0.34 -38.13 5.25
CA GLN A 311 -0.13 -38.23 3.81
C GLN A 311 0.60 -37.00 3.25
N MET A 312 0.59 -35.89 3.96
CA MET A 312 1.26 -34.65 3.58
C MET A 312 1.90 -34.00 4.80
N ILE A 313 2.96 -33.25 4.55
CA ILE A 313 3.57 -32.34 5.52
C ILE A 313 3.49 -30.94 4.91
N PHE A 314 2.96 -29.98 5.67
CA PHE A 314 2.88 -28.59 5.27
C PHE A 314 3.65 -27.75 6.29
N ILE A 315 4.79 -27.18 5.88
CA ILE A 315 5.62 -26.31 6.71
C ILE A 315 5.19 -24.86 6.43
N PRO A 316 4.49 -24.21 7.37
CA PRO A 316 4.02 -22.83 7.16
C PRO A 316 5.17 -21.82 7.18
N GLY A 317 4.89 -20.61 6.71
CA GLY A 317 5.80 -19.47 6.83
C GLY A 317 5.80 -18.84 8.21
N GLY A 318 6.58 -17.79 8.36
CA GLY A 318 6.73 -17.00 9.58
C GLY A 318 8.13 -16.44 9.70
N PHE A 319 8.43 -15.82 10.82
CA PHE A 319 9.77 -15.34 11.17
C PHE A 319 10.45 -16.37 12.08
N SER A 320 11.13 -17.32 11.47
CA SER A 320 11.93 -18.30 12.22
C SER A 320 13.28 -17.70 12.62
N GLY A 321 13.99 -18.35 13.55
CA GLY A 321 15.32 -17.94 13.98
C GLY A 321 16.37 -17.85 12.86
N GLY A 322 16.08 -18.39 11.66
CA GLY A 322 16.93 -18.25 10.48
C GLY A 322 16.85 -16.91 9.75
N ASP A 323 15.91 -16.03 10.13
CA ASP A 323 15.75 -14.70 9.50
C ASP A 323 16.79 -13.69 10.00
N GLU A 324 17.42 -13.94 11.15
CA GLU A 324 18.49 -13.13 11.70
C GLU A 324 19.88 -13.73 11.35
N PRO A 325 20.91 -12.86 11.16
CA PRO A 325 22.25 -13.34 10.82
C PRO A 325 22.86 -14.34 11.81
N ASP A 326 22.39 -14.32 13.03
CA ASP A 326 22.88 -15.17 14.12
C ASP A 326 22.07 -16.48 14.27
N GLY A 327 21.10 -16.69 13.38
CA GLY A 327 20.31 -17.92 13.29
C GLY A 327 19.16 -18.02 14.25
#